data_bc1afb00776ee02610ee505db18e06ca
#
_entry.id   bc1afb00776ee02610ee505db18e06ca
#
_cell.length_a   1.000
_cell.length_b   1.000
_cell.length_c   1.000
_cell.angle_alpha   90.00
_cell.angle_beta   90.00
_cell.angle_gamma   90.00
#
_symmetry.space_group_name_H-M   'P 1'
#
loop_
_entity.id
_entity.type
_entity.pdbx_description
1 polymer ?
#
loop_
_entity_poly.entity_id
_entity_poly.type
_entity_poly.pdbx_seq_one_letter_code
_entity_poly.pdbx_strand_id
1 'polypeptide(L)'
;MDRALYEDPAARVAVEVMAIKARIYVAGEITCKAKLEIPMLVRAALEHVGYDPRRFRIRARIHCQSSDIAGGVDKSLEARHGDTSSHVMVGAGDQGTVYGYATAESEERLPLPLVYAHRICKRLDQAFTDGKIPELGPDGKAQVTVEYDGETPKRIATIVVSVQHKPGINVEDFNQRLISLVISAACREIEIDEHTEILINPSGRFVEGGPAADTGLTGRKL
;
A
#
# COMPACT_ATOMS: atom_id res chain seq x y z
N MET A 1 -9.87 0.34 8.71
CA MET A 1 -10.78 1.42 8.22
C MET A 1 -11.99 0.81 7.52
N ASP A 2 -11.83 0.09 6.41
CA ASP A 2 -12.91 -0.42 5.56
C ASP A 2 -14.01 -1.15 6.33
N ARG A 3 -13.65 -2.04 7.25
CA ARG A 3 -14.64 -2.75 8.06
C ARG A 3 -15.46 -1.80 8.96
N ALA A 4 -14.84 -0.78 9.53
CA ALA A 4 -15.56 0.20 10.34
C ALA A 4 -16.57 0.98 9.51
N LEU A 5 -16.17 1.45 8.33
CA LEU A 5 -17.02 2.18 7.39
C LEU A 5 -18.11 1.31 6.79
N TYR A 6 -17.85 0.02 6.58
CA TYR A 6 -18.87 -0.94 6.11
C TYR A 6 -19.98 -1.13 7.15
N GLU A 7 -19.63 -1.24 8.43
CA GLU A 7 -20.61 -1.42 9.53
C GLU A 7 -21.29 -0.11 9.92
N ASP A 8 -20.60 0.99 9.80
CA ASP A 8 -21.09 2.33 10.13
C ASP A 8 -20.46 3.36 9.19
N PRO A 9 -21.18 3.83 8.15
CA PRO A 9 -20.66 4.82 7.22
C PRO A 9 -20.25 6.14 7.87
N ALA A 10 -20.71 6.42 9.08
CA ALA A 10 -20.34 7.59 9.87
C ALA A 10 -19.19 7.30 10.87
N ALA A 11 -18.57 6.11 10.81
CA ALA A 11 -17.47 5.77 11.68
C ALA A 11 -16.29 6.73 11.49
N ARG A 12 -15.67 7.11 12.62
CA ARG A 12 -14.41 7.85 12.65
C ARG A 12 -13.29 6.91 13.10
N VAL A 13 -12.22 6.85 12.30
CA VAL A 13 -11.13 5.89 12.49
C VAL A 13 -9.79 6.62 12.41
N ALA A 14 -9.09 6.69 13.55
CA ALA A 14 -7.72 7.19 13.67
C ALA A 14 -6.87 6.10 14.32
N VAL A 15 -6.36 5.17 13.52
CA VAL A 15 -5.68 3.96 13.99
C VAL A 15 -4.33 3.81 13.29
N GLU A 16 -3.31 3.58 14.10
CA GLU A 16 -1.97 3.26 13.66
C GLU A 16 -1.68 1.76 13.86
N VAL A 17 -0.90 1.22 12.92
CA VAL A 17 -0.47 -0.18 12.97
C VAL A 17 1.05 -0.23 12.84
N MET A 18 1.69 -0.95 13.75
CA MET A 18 3.12 -1.26 13.69
C MET A 18 3.31 -2.76 13.64
N ALA A 19 4.07 -3.24 12.67
CA ALA A 19 4.46 -4.62 12.53
C ALA A 19 5.99 -4.76 12.66
N ILE A 20 6.45 -5.63 13.57
CA ILE A 20 7.87 -5.91 13.79
C ILE A 20 8.05 -7.37 14.17
N LYS A 21 8.90 -8.10 13.42
CA LYS A 21 9.11 -9.54 13.63
C LYS A 21 7.76 -10.28 13.72
N ALA A 22 7.55 -11.02 14.79
CA ALA A 22 6.31 -11.76 15.04
C ALA A 22 5.28 -10.98 15.88
N ARG A 23 5.27 -9.66 15.84
CA ARG A 23 4.37 -8.83 16.66
C ARG A 23 3.70 -7.75 15.83
N ILE A 24 2.40 -7.56 16.09
CA ILE A 24 1.62 -6.47 15.51
C ILE A 24 0.97 -5.70 16.65
N TYR A 25 1.13 -4.41 16.61
CA TYR A 25 0.52 -3.46 17.53
C TYR A 25 -0.47 -2.61 16.76
N VAL A 26 -1.69 -2.50 17.28
CA VAL A 26 -2.76 -1.66 16.74
C VAL A 26 -3.21 -0.73 17.84
N ALA A 27 -3.10 0.56 17.64
CA ALA A 27 -3.44 1.55 18.63
C ALA A 27 -4.16 2.75 17.99
N GLY A 28 -5.03 3.39 18.74
CA GLY A 28 -5.73 4.58 18.28
C GLY A 28 -7.18 4.62 18.69
N GLU A 29 -7.97 5.34 17.93
CA GLU A 29 -9.34 5.68 18.24
C GLU A 29 -10.29 5.21 17.15
N ILE A 30 -11.40 4.59 17.57
CA ILE A 30 -12.51 4.24 16.68
C ILE A 30 -13.81 4.64 17.35
N THR A 31 -14.55 5.54 16.71
CA THR A 31 -15.94 5.81 17.06
C THR A 31 -16.82 5.16 15.99
N CYS A 32 -17.48 4.06 16.35
CA CYS A 32 -18.29 3.24 15.44
C CYS A 32 -19.43 2.63 16.24
N LYS A 33 -20.60 2.49 15.65
CA LYS A 33 -21.77 1.84 16.28
C LYS A 33 -21.59 0.34 16.46
N ALA A 34 -20.79 -0.28 15.58
CA ALA A 34 -20.51 -1.71 15.66
C ALA A 34 -19.29 -2.01 16.53
N LYS A 35 -19.31 -3.14 17.21
CA LYS A 35 -18.14 -3.69 17.90
C LYS A 35 -17.23 -4.38 16.89
N LEU A 36 -16.00 -3.89 16.77
CA LEU A 36 -15.00 -4.43 15.86
C LEU A 36 -14.03 -5.36 16.61
N GLU A 37 -13.88 -6.58 16.13
CA GLU A 37 -12.91 -7.56 16.66
C GLU A 37 -11.55 -7.38 15.97
N ILE A 38 -10.79 -6.37 16.41
CA ILE A 38 -9.51 -5.95 15.79
C ILE A 38 -8.53 -7.11 15.57
N PRO A 39 -8.30 -8.02 16.53
CA PRO A 39 -7.38 -9.14 16.30
C PRO A 39 -7.83 -10.06 15.16
N MET A 40 -9.13 -10.26 14.95
CA MET A 40 -9.64 -11.05 13.82
C MET A 40 -9.39 -10.35 12.49
N LEU A 41 -9.62 -9.04 12.41
CA LEU A 41 -9.36 -8.26 11.22
C LEU A 41 -7.87 -8.27 10.83
N VAL A 42 -6.98 -8.15 11.81
CA VAL A 42 -5.53 -8.26 11.58
C VAL A 42 -5.15 -9.65 11.07
N ARG A 43 -5.73 -10.73 11.63
CA ARG A 43 -5.45 -12.10 11.16
C ARG A 43 -5.90 -12.31 9.72
N ALA A 44 -7.09 -11.84 9.36
CA ALA A 44 -7.60 -11.90 7.99
C ALA A 44 -6.72 -11.12 7.01
N ALA A 45 -6.24 -9.93 7.42
CA ALA A 45 -5.31 -9.14 6.59
C ALA A 45 -3.96 -9.86 6.39
N LEU A 46 -3.40 -10.47 7.43
CA LEU A 46 -2.16 -11.24 7.33
C LEU A 46 -2.31 -12.43 6.36
N GLU A 47 -3.41 -13.16 6.46
CA GLU A 47 -3.71 -14.29 5.59
C GLU A 47 -3.87 -13.85 4.14
N HIS A 48 -4.57 -12.73 3.91
CA HIS A 48 -4.76 -12.16 2.58
C HIS A 48 -3.44 -11.80 1.89
N VAL A 49 -2.45 -11.32 2.64
CA VAL A 49 -1.13 -10.98 2.10
C VAL A 49 -0.11 -12.14 2.17
N GLY A 50 -0.55 -13.36 2.45
CA GLY A 50 0.27 -14.57 2.38
C GLY A 50 1.09 -14.91 3.63
N TYR A 51 0.83 -14.27 4.77
CA TYR A 51 1.44 -14.63 6.04
C TYR A 51 0.58 -15.61 6.83
N ASP A 52 1.20 -16.55 7.58
CA ASP A 52 0.49 -17.38 8.57
C ASP A 52 0.14 -16.54 9.81
N PRO A 53 -1.15 -16.24 10.05
CA PRO A 53 -1.56 -15.39 11.17
C PRO A 53 -1.20 -15.94 12.55
N ARG A 54 -1.00 -17.26 12.66
CA ARG A 54 -0.66 -17.95 13.93
C ARG A 54 0.73 -17.60 14.42
N ARG A 55 1.61 -17.15 13.51
CA ARG A 55 2.97 -16.73 13.83
C ARG A 55 3.05 -15.35 14.49
N PHE A 56 1.94 -14.59 14.49
CA PHE A 56 1.93 -13.22 14.99
C PHE A 56 1.18 -13.08 16.32
N ARG A 57 1.79 -12.36 17.25
CA ARG A 57 1.15 -11.90 18.48
C ARG A 57 0.59 -10.50 18.22
N ILE A 58 -0.73 -10.38 18.30
CA ILE A 58 -1.45 -9.13 18.05
C ILE A 58 -1.80 -8.49 19.38
N ARG A 59 -1.47 -7.20 19.52
CA ARG A 59 -1.88 -6.36 20.64
C ARG A 59 -2.64 -5.15 20.12
N ALA A 60 -3.91 -5.03 20.52
CA ALA A 60 -4.76 -3.92 20.15
C ALA A 60 -5.07 -3.06 21.39
N ARG A 61 -4.97 -1.75 21.23
CA ARG A 61 -5.37 -0.73 22.19
C ARG A 61 -6.18 0.32 21.46
N ILE A 62 -7.49 0.10 21.41
CA ILE A 62 -8.44 0.99 20.74
C ILE A 62 -9.38 1.53 21.79
N HIS A 63 -9.67 2.83 21.72
CA HIS A 63 -10.66 3.51 22.53
C HIS A 63 -11.54 4.43 21.66
N CYS A 64 -12.58 4.99 22.22
CA CYS A 64 -13.38 6.01 21.53
C CYS A 64 -12.66 7.36 21.62
N GLN A 65 -12.86 8.19 20.60
CA GLN A 65 -12.37 9.57 20.62
C GLN A 65 -12.93 10.32 21.85
N SER A 66 -12.12 11.21 22.43
CA SER A 66 -12.56 12.03 23.56
C SER A 66 -13.73 12.93 23.16
N SER A 67 -14.65 13.17 24.11
CA SER A 67 -15.79 14.07 23.90
C SER A 67 -15.39 15.49 23.52
N ASP A 68 -14.26 15.97 24.05
CA ASP A 68 -13.75 17.31 23.77
C ASP A 68 -13.27 17.46 22.34
N ILE A 69 -12.53 16.47 21.84
CA ILE A 69 -12.10 16.43 20.43
C ILE A 69 -13.32 16.25 19.52
N ALA A 70 -14.22 15.30 19.83
CA ALA A 70 -15.43 15.06 19.05
C ALA A 70 -16.28 16.32 18.93
N GLY A 71 -16.50 17.04 20.04
CA GLY A 71 -17.20 18.33 20.07
C GLY A 71 -16.55 19.38 19.16
N GLY A 72 -15.23 19.29 18.93
CA GLY A 72 -14.47 20.17 18.04
C GLY A 72 -14.61 19.85 16.54
N VAL A 73 -14.82 18.59 16.17
CA VAL A 73 -14.71 18.12 14.79
C VAL A 73 -16.01 17.57 14.18
N ASP A 74 -17.03 17.28 15.01
CA ASP A 74 -18.27 16.64 14.55
C ASP A 74 -19.17 17.57 13.74
N LYS A 75 -19.10 18.87 14.00
CA LYS A 75 -19.86 19.89 13.30
C LYS A 75 -18.95 20.98 12.78
N SER A 76 -19.23 21.45 11.56
CA SER A 76 -18.55 22.62 11.03
C SER A 76 -18.80 23.87 11.89
N LEU A 77 -18.00 24.90 11.71
CA LEU A 77 -18.17 26.18 12.42
C LEU A 77 -19.49 26.83 12.04
N GLU A 78 -19.88 26.76 10.77
CA GLU A 78 -21.13 27.29 10.24
C GLU A 78 -22.34 26.60 10.89
N ALA A 79 -22.30 25.26 10.99
CA ALA A 79 -23.37 24.50 11.66
C ALA A 79 -23.50 24.83 13.16
N ARG A 80 -22.39 25.17 13.83
CA ARG A 80 -22.41 25.63 15.24
C ARG A 80 -23.02 27.01 15.37
N HIS A 81 -22.89 27.85 14.33
CA HIS A 81 -23.47 29.19 14.27
C HIS A 81 -24.91 29.21 13.74
N GLY A 82 -25.51 28.03 13.51
CA GLY A 82 -26.95 27.90 13.18
C GLY A 82 -27.25 27.65 11.71
N ASP A 83 -26.25 27.47 10.84
CA ASP A 83 -26.48 27.04 9.47
C ASP A 83 -26.86 25.55 9.46
N THR A 84 -28.05 25.25 8.93
CA THR A 84 -28.61 23.89 8.86
C THR A 84 -28.57 23.29 7.47
N SER A 85 -27.87 23.92 6.52
CA SER A 85 -27.70 23.37 5.16
C SER A 85 -26.91 22.06 5.23
N SER A 86 -27.35 21.06 4.44
CA SER A 86 -26.83 19.69 4.54
C SER A 86 -25.32 19.57 4.28
N HIS A 87 -24.77 20.43 3.43
CA HIS A 87 -23.35 20.42 3.08
C HIS A 87 -22.43 21.02 4.17
N VAL A 88 -22.95 21.78 5.13
CA VAL A 88 -22.17 22.36 6.22
C VAL A 88 -22.33 21.60 7.55
N MET A 89 -23.22 20.60 7.61
CA MET A 89 -23.48 19.85 8.84
C MET A 89 -22.33 18.94 9.25
N VAL A 90 -21.51 18.50 8.28
CA VAL A 90 -20.39 17.59 8.53
C VAL A 90 -19.13 18.38 8.83
N GLY A 91 -18.51 18.10 9.97
CA GLY A 91 -17.19 18.66 10.34
C GLY A 91 -16.07 18.02 9.51
N ALA A 92 -14.91 18.69 9.44
CA ALA A 92 -13.75 18.22 8.68
C ALA A 92 -13.06 16.98 9.29
N GLY A 93 -13.34 16.66 10.54
CA GLY A 93 -12.71 15.56 11.27
C GLY A 93 -11.32 15.89 11.79
N ASP A 94 -10.49 16.57 11.02
CA ASP A 94 -9.16 17.07 11.38
C ASP A 94 -8.76 18.21 10.44
N GLN A 95 -7.70 18.91 10.78
CA GLN A 95 -7.05 19.88 9.91
C GLN A 95 -6.24 19.14 8.83
N GLY A 96 -6.10 19.75 7.65
CA GLY A 96 -5.32 19.15 6.57
C GLY A 96 -5.04 20.11 5.43
N THR A 97 -4.00 19.79 4.67
CA THR A 97 -3.71 20.42 3.39
C THR A 97 -3.81 19.34 2.31
N VAL A 98 -4.58 19.63 1.27
CA VAL A 98 -4.79 18.70 0.16
C VAL A 98 -4.04 19.21 -1.07
N TYR A 99 -3.28 18.31 -1.68
CA TYR A 99 -2.61 18.55 -2.95
C TYR A 99 -3.22 17.67 -4.02
N GLY A 100 -3.38 18.19 -5.22
CA GLY A 100 -3.82 17.46 -6.40
C GLY A 100 -2.80 17.58 -7.51
N TYR A 101 -2.55 16.48 -8.21
CA TYR A 101 -1.71 16.45 -9.40
C TYR A 101 -2.33 15.48 -10.42
N ALA A 102 -2.32 15.87 -11.69
CA ALA A 102 -2.75 15.00 -12.77
C ALA A 102 -1.93 15.32 -14.04
N THR A 103 -1.67 14.28 -14.83
CA THR A 103 -0.96 14.39 -16.11
C THR A 103 -1.71 13.59 -17.18
N ALA A 104 -1.42 13.85 -18.45
CA ALA A 104 -2.02 13.14 -19.57
C ALA A 104 -1.16 11.94 -20.06
N GLU A 105 -0.10 11.60 -19.35
CA GLU A 105 0.87 10.55 -19.74
C GLU A 105 0.28 9.14 -19.69
N SER A 106 -0.74 8.92 -18.88
CA SER A 106 -1.37 7.62 -18.67
C SER A 106 -2.90 7.74 -18.57
N GLU A 107 -3.60 6.63 -18.76
CA GLU A 107 -5.04 6.53 -18.54
C GLU A 107 -5.42 6.84 -17.08
N GLU A 108 -4.55 6.47 -16.14
CA GLU A 108 -4.71 6.71 -14.71
C GLU A 108 -4.53 8.18 -14.32
N ARG A 109 -4.13 9.05 -15.26
CA ARG A 109 -3.82 10.46 -15.02
C ARG A 109 -2.67 10.69 -14.02
N LEU A 110 -1.79 9.72 -13.92
CA LEU A 110 -0.59 9.73 -13.06
C LEU A 110 0.68 9.71 -13.91
N PRO A 111 1.82 10.15 -13.35
CA PRO A 111 3.12 10.03 -14.02
C PRO A 111 3.41 8.58 -14.42
N LEU A 112 3.88 8.37 -15.64
CA LEU A 112 4.09 7.05 -16.22
C LEU A 112 5.06 6.16 -15.41
N PRO A 113 6.20 6.66 -14.87
CA PRO A 113 7.05 5.84 -14.02
C PRO A 113 6.34 5.32 -12.76
N LEU A 114 5.45 6.11 -12.16
CA LEU A 114 4.64 5.69 -11.01
C LEU A 114 3.65 4.59 -11.40
N VAL A 115 2.98 4.75 -12.54
CA VAL A 115 2.04 3.76 -13.08
C VAL A 115 2.74 2.43 -13.33
N TYR A 116 3.91 2.46 -13.96
CA TYR A 116 4.70 1.24 -14.20
C TYR A 116 5.13 0.58 -12.89
N ALA A 117 5.64 1.33 -11.93
CA ALA A 117 6.03 0.79 -10.63
C ALA A 117 4.84 0.13 -9.91
N HIS A 118 3.67 0.76 -9.90
CA HIS A 118 2.44 0.18 -9.34
C HIS A 118 1.99 -1.09 -10.07
N ARG A 119 2.04 -1.09 -11.41
CA ARG A 119 1.66 -2.26 -12.21
C ARG A 119 2.61 -3.42 -12.00
N ILE A 120 3.93 -3.17 -11.86
CA ILE A 120 4.92 -4.20 -11.52
C ILE A 120 4.59 -4.80 -10.15
N CYS A 121 4.39 -3.99 -9.11
CA CYS A 121 4.03 -4.48 -7.78
C CYS A 121 2.73 -5.31 -7.80
N LYS A 122 1.68 -4.81 -8.46
CA LYS A 122 0.42 -5.54 -8.60
C LYS A 122 0.59 -6.90 -9.29
N ARG A 123 1.46 -6.99 -10.30
CA ARG A 123 1.76 -8.25 -10.98
C ARG A 123 2.61 -9.19 -10.16
N LEU A 124 3.51 -8.67 -9.31
CA LEU A 124 4.22 -9.49 -8.32
C LEU A 124 3.23 -10.14 -7.35
N ASP A 125 2.29 -9.37 -6.80
CA ASP A 125 1.25 -9.88 -5.92
C ASP A 125 0.39 -10.96 -6.60
N GLN A 126 0.00 -10.71 -7.85
CA GLN A 126 -0.75 -11.69 -8.65
C GLN A 126 0.05 -12.97 -8.90
N ALA A 127 1.33 -12.85 -9.30
CA ALA A 127 2.18 -13.99 -9.56
C ALA A 127 2.44 -14.82 -8.30
N PHE A 128 2.57 -14.17 -7.15
CA PHE A 128 2.67 -14.82 -5.84
C PHE A 128 1.37 -15.55 -5.49
N THR A 129 0.22 -14.87 -5.58
CA THR A 129 -1.09 -15.43 -5.20
C THR A 129 -1.50 -16.58 -6.12
N ASP A 130 -1.28 -16.44 -7.43
CA ASP A 130 -1.59 -17.46 -8.44
C ASP A 130 -0.59 -18.62 -8.44
N GLY A 131 0.53 -18.52 -7.71
CA GLY A 131 1.61 -19.51 -7.70
C GLY A 131 2.35 -19.65 -9.02
N LYS A 132 2.26 -18.65 -9.92
CA LYS A 132 2.95 -18.66 -11.24
C LYS A 132 4.46 -18.66 -11.14
N ILE A 133 4.97 -18.05 -10.07
CA ILE A 133 6.38 -18.07 -9.71
C ILE A 133 6.46 -18.59 -8.26
N PRO A 134 6.57 -19.90 -8.08
CA PRO A 134 6.45 -20.54 -6.76
C PRO A 134 7.52 -20.13 -5.76
N GLU A 135 8.61 -19.56 -6.25
CA GLU A 135 9.73 -19.09 -5.43
C GLU A 135 9.52 -17.69 -4.85
N LEU A 136 8.52 -16.93 -5.30
CA LEU A 136 8.22 -15.62 -4.75
C LEU A 136 7.83 -15.68 -3.28
N GLY A 137 8.22 -14.63 -2.53
CA GLY A 137 7.67 -14.27 -1.25
C GLY A 137 6.72 -13.07 -1.37
N PRO A 138 6.03 -12.70 -0.28
CA PRO A 138 5.02 -11.64 -0.30
C PRO A 138 5.58 -10.22 -0.26
N ASP A 139 6.89 -10.04 -0.07
CA ASP A 139 7.51 -8.71 0.02
C ASP A 139 8.18 -8.32 -1.29
N GLY A 140 7.91 -7.10 -1.76
CA GLY A 140 8.48 -6.59 -2.98
C GLY A 140 8.32 -5.09 -3.14
N LYS A 141 9.20 -4.51 -3.98
CA LYS A 141 9.15 -3.11 -4.37
C LYS A 141 9.66 -2.94 -5.80
N ALA A 142 9.19 -1.92 -6.47
CA ALA A 142 9.61 -1.55 -7.81
C ALA A 142 9.94 -0.06 -7.88
N GLN A 143 10.94 0.27 -8.71
CA GLN A 143 11.27 1.62 -9.09
C GLN A 143 11.45 1.65 -10.60
N VAL A 144 10.92 2.68 -11.26
CA VAL A 144 11.04 2.86 -12.70
C VAL A 144 11.55 4.27 -12.99
N THR A 145 12.52 4.37 -13.86
CA THR A 145 13.05 5.63 -14.37
C THR A 145 12.70 5.76 -15.85
N VAL A 146 12.07 6.86 -16.22
CA VAL A 146 11.67 7.18 -17.59
C VAL A 146 12.43 8.43 -18.05
N GLU A 147 12.95 8.40 -19.24
CA GLU A 147 13.52 9.58 -19.91
C GLU A 147 12.42 10.36 -20.59
N TYR A 148 12.51 11.71 -20.47
CA TYR A 148 11.56 12.66 -21.03
C TYR A 148 12.23 13.58 -22.02
N ASP A 149 11.47 13.99 -23.03
CA ASP A 149 11.78 15.12 -23.89
C ASP A 149 10.72 16.21 -23.63
N GLY A 150 11.11 17.23 -22.86
CA GLY A 150 10.16 18.15 -22.25
C GLY A 150 9.19 17.40 -21.31
N GLU A 151 7.90 17.42 -21.62
CA GLU A 151 6.86 16.72 -20.86
C GLU A 151 6.47 15.34 -21.46
N THR A 152 7.12 14.93 -22.54
CA THR A 152 6.77 13.69 -23.26
C THR A 152 7.68 12.55 -22.84
N PRO A 153 7.15 11.46 -22.26
CA PRO A 153 7.95 10.28 -21.96
C PRO A 153 8.45 9.60 -23.24
N LYS A 154 9.75 9.26 -23.28
CA LYS A 154 10.43 8.72 -24.48
C LYS A 154 10.79 7.25 -24.35
N ARG A 155 11.49 6.89 -23.27
CA ARG A 155 11.96 5.54 -23.06
C ARG A 155 12.08 5.19 -21.59
N ILE A 156 12.04 3.91 -21.28
CA ILE A 156 12.34 3.42 -19.94
C ILE A 156 13.85 3.28 -19.83
N ALA A 157 14.47 4.07 -18.96
CA ALA A 157 15.92 4.00 -18.74
C ALA A 157 16.31 2.85 -17.81
N THR A 158 15.62 2.73 -16.66
CA THR A 158 15.97 1.72 -15.66
C THR A 158 14.72 1.18 -14.97
N ILE A 159 14.69 -0.11 -14.72
CA ILE A 159 13.70 -0.79 -13.88
C ILE A 159 14.45 -1.52 -12.77
N VAL A 160 14.16 -1.17 -11.52
CA VAL A 160 14.69 -1.88 -10.34
C VAL A 160 13.55 -2.62 -9.66
N VAL A 161 13.70 -3.94 -9.51
CA VAL A 161 12.75 -4.77 -8.77
C VAL A 161 13.49 -5.48 -7.64
N SER A 162 13.06 -5.22 -6.41
CA SER A 162 13.53 -5.98 -5.25
C SER A 162 12.36 -6.83 -4.76
N VAL A 163 12.52 -8.15 -4.79
CA VAL A 163 11.44 -9.08 -4.45
C VAL A 163 11.95 -10.25 -3.62
N GLN A 164 11.20 -10.57 -2.58
CA GLN A 164 11.49 -11.69 -1.70
C GLN A 164 11.38 -13.01 -2.45
N HIS A 165 12.31 -13.93 -2.18
CA HIS A 165 12.32 -15.25 -2.78
C HIS A 165 12.71 -16.36 -1.78
N LYS A 166 12.35 -17.60 -2.08
CA LYS A 166 12.76 -18.76 -1.29
C LYS A 166 14.28 -18.99 -1.38
N PRO A 167 14.90 -19.62 -0.38
CA PRO A 167 16.32 -19.99 -0.48
C PRO A 167 16.57 -21.07 -1.53
N GLY A 168 17.78 -21.06 -2.13
CA GLY A 168 18.22 -22.10 -3.04
C GLY A 168 17.63 -22.06 -4.46
N ILE A 169 17.12 -20.89 -4.88
CA ILE A 169 16.59 -20.70 -6.24
C ILE A 169 17.71 -20.68 -7.29
N ASN A 170 17.37 -21.05 -8.53
CA ASN A 170 18.15 -20.69 -9.70
C ASN A 170 17.85 -19.22 -10.03
N VAL A 171 18.81 -18.33 -9.77
CA VAL A 171 18.63 -16.88 -9.92
C VAL A 171 18.35 -16.47 -11.37
N GLU A 172 19.03 -17.11 -12.33
CA GLU A 172 18.88 -16.79 -13.75
C GLU A 172 17.47 -17.13 -14.25
N ASP A 173 16.98 -18.32 -13.99
CA ASP A 173 15.63 -18.77 -14.35
C ASP A 173 14.55 -17.92 -13.62
N PHE A 174 14.76 -17.62 -12.36
CA PHE A 174 13.88 -16.75 -11.59
C PHE A 174 13.79 -15.35 -12.20
N ASN A 175 14.92 -14.74 -12.56
CA ASN A 175 14.97 -13.42 -13.17
C ASN A 175 14.29 -13.42 -14.55
N GLN A 176 14.53 -14.43 -15.39
CA GLN A 176 13.87 -14.54 -16.70
C GLN A 176 12.35 -14.63 -16.58
N ARG A 177 11.83 -15.38 -15.60
CA ARG A 177 10.39 -15.44 -15.32
C ARG A 177 9.82 -14.11 -14.80
N LEU A 178 10.55 -13.39 -13.95
CA LEU A 178 10.16 -12.06 -13.51
C LEU A 178 10.10 -11.07 -14.68
N ILE A 179 11.10 -11.08 -15.55
CA ILE A 179 11.11 -10.20 -16.73
C ILE A 179 9.90 -10.50 -17.62
N SER A 180 9.69 -11.76 -17.98
CA SER A 180 8.66 -12.14 -18.95
C SER A 180 7.22 -12.01 -18.40
N LEU A 181 6.98 -12.48 -17.18
CA LEU A 181 5.61 -12.56 -16.63
C LEU A 181 5.17 -11.30 -15.89
N VAL A 182 6.12 -10.53 -15.35
CA VAL A 182 5.82 -9.38 -14.51
C VAL A 182 6.22 -8.07 -15.18
N ILE A 183 7.51 -7.88 -15.47
CA ILE A 183 8.05 -6.58 -15.89
C ILE A 183 7.56 -6.20 -17.28
N SER A 184 7.79 -7.03 -18.29
CA SER A 184 7.39 -6.76 -19.68
C SER A 184 5.88 -6.58 -19.82
N ALA A 185 5.12 -7.35 -19.06
CA ALA A 185 3.66 -7.26 -19.08
C ALA A 185 3.09 -6.01 -18.34
N ALA A 186 3.89 -5.34 -17.51
CA ALA A 186 3.50 -4.13 -16.81
C ALA A 186 3.73 -2.84 -17.63
N CYS A 187 4.78 -2.84 -18.47
CA CYS A 187 5.19 -1.69 -19.29
C CYS A 187 4.59 -1.83 -20.69
N ARG A 188 3.51 -1.12 -20.98
CA ARG A 188 2.74 -1.29 -22.22
C ARG A 188 2.84 -0.09 -23.15
N GLU A 189 2.94 1.13 -22.62
CA GLU A 189 2.91 2.38 -23.39
C GLU A 189 4.26 2.68 -24.03
N ILE A 190 5.35 2.24 -23.37
CA ILE A 190 6.72 2.37 -23.88
C ILE A 190 7.35 0.99 -23.81
N GLU A 191 7.93 0.53 -24.91
CA GLU A 191 8.62 -0.75 -24.97
C GLU A 191 9.92 -0.71 -24.16
N ILE A 192 10.23 -1.87 -23.56
CA ILE A 192 11.54 -2.15 -22.98
C ILE A 192 12.49 -2.45 -24.13
N ASP A 193 13.49 -1.62 -24.33
CA ASP A 193 14.47 -1.72 -25.38
C ASP A 193 15.81 -2.33 -24.89
N GLU A 194 16.77 -2.50 -25.80
CA GLU A 194 18.10 -3.04 -25.51
C GLU A 194 18.97 -2.13 -24.63
N HIS A 195 18.57 -0.86 -24.47
CA HIS A 195 19.25 0.13 -23.63
C HIS A 195 18.57 0.28 -22.26
N THR A 196 17.46 -0.42 -22.03
CA THR A 196 16.78 -0.42 -20.73
C THR A 196 17.54 -1.30 -19.74
N GLU A 197 18.02 -0.73 -18.67
CA GLU A 197 18.67 -1.47 -17.59
C GLU A 197 17.64 -2.10 -16.66
N ILE A 198 17.65 -3.44 -16.53
CA ILE A 198 16.77 -4.16 -15.62
C ILE A 198 17.60 -4.77 -14.48
N LEU A 199 17.37 -4.28 -13.25
CA LEU A 199 18.05 -4.71 -12.04
C LEU A 199 17.08 -5.46 -11.13
N ILE A 200 17.30 -6.77 -10.98
CA ILE A 200 16.51 -7.62 -10.08
C ILE A 200 17.37 -7.97 -8.86
N ASN A 201 16.87 -7.63 -7.67
CA ASN A 201 17.58 -7.83 -6.40
C ASN A 201 19.06 -7.35 -6.45
N PRO A 202 19.33 -6.08 -6.83
CA PRO A 202 20.71 -5.60 -7.01
C PRO A 202 21.54 -5.65 -5.72
N SER A 203 20.90 -5.67 -4.55
CA SER A 203 21.55 -5.89 -3.26
C SER A 203 21.89 -7.36 -2.98
N GLY A 204 21.55 -8.28 -3.87
CA GLY A 204 21.79 -9.71 -3.76
C GLY A 204 20.62 -10.47 -3.13
N ARG A 205 20.91 -11.41 -2.24
CA ARG A 205 19.93 -12.32 -1.64
C ARG A 205 18.83 -11.60 -0.85
N PHE A 206 17.55 -11.88 -1.18
CA PHE A 206 16.39 -11.34 -0.48
C PHE A 206 15.45 -12.48 -0.05
N VAL A 207 15.82 -13.23 0.97
CA VAL A 207 15.06 -14.37 1.51
C VAL A 207 14.22 -13.97 2.73
N GLU A 208 14.75 -13.11 3.58
CA GLU A 208 14.02 -12.58 4.74
C GLU A 208 13.42 -11.23 4.37
N GLY A 209 12.10 -11.11 4.45
CA GLY A 209 11.35 -9.91 4.09
C GLY A 209 10.22 -9.63 5.07
N GLY A 210 9.49 -8.55 4.81
CA GLY A 210 8.36 -8.10 5.62
C GLY A 210 8.76 -7.77 7.06
N PRO A 211 7.84 -7.95 8.03
CA PRO A 211 8.09 -7.60 9.43
C PRO A 211 9.23 -8.36 10.10
N ALA A 212 9.69 -9.47 9.52
CA ALA A 212 10.84 -10.22 10.01
C ALA A 212 12.14 -9.45 9.76
N ALA A 213 12.28 -8.82 8.61
CA ALA A 213 13.46 -8.07 8.21
C ALA A 213 13.45 -6.64 8.74
N ASP A 214 12.30 -5.93 8.62
CA ASP A 214 12.20 -4.50 8.97
C ASP A 214 10.87 -4.19 9.66
N THR A 215 10.83 -3.05 10.34
CA THR A 215 9.62 -2.56 11.00
C THR A 215 8.71 -1.84 10.02
N GLY A 216 7.48 -2.36 9.83
CA GLY A 216 6.42 -1.68 9.12
C GLY A 216 5.60 -0.77 10.04
N LEU A 217 5.23 0.40 9.57
CA LEU A 217 4.39 1.35 10.29
C LEU A 217 3.46 2.08 9.31
N THR A 218 2.18 2.23 9.69
CA THR A 218 1.24 3.08 8.95
C THR A 218 1.72 4.52 8.84
N GLY A 219 1.28 5.24 7.81
CA GLY A 219 1.63 6.65 7.59
C GLY A 219 3.06 6.92 7.09
N ARG A 220 3.88 5.89 6.84
CA ARG A 220 5.26 6.05 6.33
C ARG A 220 5.40 5.86 4.83
N LYS A 221 4.39 5.31 4.17
CA LYS A 221 4.33 5.07 2.72
C LYS A 221 3.06 5.67 2.16
N LEU A 222 3.15 6.19 0.94
CA LEU A 222 2.00 6.64 0.16
C LEU A 222 1.48 5.50 -0.72
#